data_b4343e308d4e323c0f1ceaf0d397d3e6
#
_entry.id   b4343e308d4e323c0f1ceaf0d397d3e6
#
_cell.length_a   1.000
_cell.length_b   1.000
_cell.length_c   1.000
_cell.angle_alpha   90.00
_cell.angle_beta   90.00
_cell.angle_gamma   90.00
#
_symmetry.space_group_name_H-M   'P 1'
#
loop_
_entity.id
_entity.type
_entity.pdbx_description
1 polymer ?
#
loop_
_entity_poly.entity_id
_entity_poly.type
_entity_poly.pdbx_seq_one_letter_code
_entity_poly.pdbx_strand_id
1 'polypeptide(L)'
;GQYVGMAGLPDRAAGPGALGTGGLYFDQGSRASNASQIYLRFANLRFPALARGVDLQIGRMAYLSGSEAPSGVPKIETVKRQRLDARLVGEFEWSIYQRAFDGVRVDVTRPRWRATGVAFMPTQGGFARAASTTMREVVVAGATLSSRPTSAPGRKTQVQAFGWQYHDARNVTQRPDNTGRTSPGVDIDVSTVGATLLGA
;
A
#
# COMPACT_ATOMS: atom_id res chain seq x y z
N GLY A 1 -4.50 -17.47 -3.90
CA GLY A 1 -4.25 -17.63 -2.48
C GLY A 1 -2.76 -17.68 -2.17
N GLN A 2 -2.41 -17.38 -0.95
CA GLN A 2 -1.03 -17.48 -0.45
C GLN A 2 -1.04 -18.36 0.81
N TYR A 3 -0.10 -19.30 0.87
CA TYR A 3 0.22 -20.04 2.09
C TYR A 3 1.45 -19.40 2.74
N VAL A 4 1.38 -19.21 4.05
CA VAL A 4 2.51 -18.78 4.87
C VAL A 4 2.65 -19.76 6.02
N GLY A 5 3.85 -20.32 6.18
CA GLY A 5 4.22 -21.18 7.31
C GLY A 5 5.48 -20.66 7.97
N MET A 6 5.50 -20.62 9.29
CA MET A 6 6.63 -20.25 10.11
C MET A 6 6.83 -21.32 11.17
N ALA A 7 8.09 -21.69 11.43
CA ALA A 7 8.46 -22.68 12.42
C ALA A 7 9.64 -22.17 13.25
N GLY A 8 9.73 -22.62 14.49
CA GLY A 8 10.82 -22.24 15.38
C GLY A 8 10.82 -20.75 15.75
N LEU A 9 9.66 -20.12 15.78
CA LEU A 9 9.55 -18.73 16.27
C LEU A 9 10.01 -18.66 17.72
N PRO A 10 10.78 -17.62 18.10
CA PRO A 10 11.23 -17.44 19.47
C PRO A 10 10.04 -17.19 20.40
N ASP A 11 10.04 -17.80 21.57
CA ASP A 11 8.99 -17.68 22.60
C ASP A 11 9.06 -16.37 23.39
N ARG A 12 9.93 -15.47 23.00
CA ARG A 12 10.09 -14.14 23.62
C ARG A 12 10.11 -13.07 22.56
N ALA A 13 9.40 -11.97 22.83
CA ALA A 13 9.56 -10.76 22.05
C ALA A 13 11.00 -10.28 22.15
N ALA A 14 11.57 -9.85 21.03
CA ALA A 14 12.91 -9.29 21.03
C ALA A 14 12.94 -8.00 21.86
N GLY A 15 13.98 -7.87 22.67
CA GLY A 15 14.20 -6.66 23.45
C GLY A 15 14.55 -5.45 22.59
N PRO A 16 14.67 -4.25 23.18
CA PRO A 16 15.07 -3.03 22.49
C PRO A 16 16.38 -3.22 21.71
N GLY A 17 16.40 -2.78 20.46
CA GLY A 17 17.58 -2.84 19.60
C GLY A 17 17.76 -4.12 18.78
N ALA A 18 16.95 -5.16 18.98
CA ALA A 18 16.95 -6.33 18.13
C ALA A 18 15.95 -6.13 16.97
N LEU A 19 16.21 -6.73 15.80
CA LEU A 19 15.28 -6.70 14.68
C LEU A 19 13.92 -7.36 14.99
N GLY A 20 13.86 -8.27 15.95
CA GLY A 20 12.67 -8.76 16.64
C GLY A 20 11.58 -9.40 15.79
N THR A 21 11.81 -9.57 14.50
CA THR A 21 10.78 -10.02 13.54
C THR A 21 10.16 -11.35 13.94
N GLY A 22 10.97 -12.30 14.34
CA GLY A 22 10.49 -13.60 14.81
C GLY A 22 9.64 -13.49 16.07
N GLY A 23 10.07 -12.69 17.03
CA GLY A 23 9.34 -12.44 18.28
C GLY A 23 8.00 -11.74 18.04
N LEU A 24 7.95 -10.81 17.12
CA LEU A 24 6.69 -10.14 16.73
C LEU A 24 5.70 -11.12 16.11
N TYR A 25 6.14 -12.02 15.23
CA TYR A 25 5.27 -13.07 14.66
C TYR A 25 4.78 -14.03 15.74
N PHE A 26 5.62 -14.39 16.71
CA PHE A 26 5.22 -15.22 17.85
C PHE A 26 4.17 -14.51 18.70
N ASP A 27 4.43 -13.31 19.15
CA ASP A 27 3.53 -12.55 20.05
C ASP A 27 2.17 -12.26 19.40
N GLN A 28 2.18 -11.79 18.16
CA GLN A 28 0.96 -11.49 17.42
C GLN A 28 0.32 -12.72 16.75
N GLY A 29 1.01 -13.84 16.73
CA GLY A 29 0.55 -15.13 16.20
C GLY A 29 -0.05 -16.07 17.24
N SER A 30 -0.63 -15.57 18.32
CA SER A 30 -1.19 -16.37 19.43
C SER A 30 -0.14 -17.12 20.25
N ARG A 31 1.08 -16.61 20.29
CA ARG A 31 2.22 -17.17 21.01
C ARG A 31 2.55 -18.62 20.65
N ALA A 32 2.38 -18.96 19.38
CA ALA A 32 2.72 -20.28 18.85
C ALA A 32 4.10 -20.26 18.22
N SER A 33 4.97 -21.20 18.59
CA SER A 33 6.29 -21.36 17.98
C SER A 33 6.22 -21.76 16.51
N ASN A 34 5.12 -22.39 16.12
CA ASN A 34 4.83 -22.74 14.74
C ASN A 34 3.49 -22.10 14.35
N ALA A 35 3.47 -21.39 13.26
CA ALA A 35 2.27 -20.75 12.75
C ALA A 35 2.14 -20.98 11.25
N SER A 36 0.94 -21.35 10.79
CA SER A 36 0.67 -21.46 9.37
C SER A 36 -0.70 -20.90 9.06
N GLN A 37 -0.82 -20.31 7.89
CA GLN A 37 -2.06 -19.71 7.42
C GLN A 37 -2.17 -19.76 5.90
N ILE A 38 -3.36 -20.10 5.42
CA ILE A 38 -3.75 -19.88 4.02
C ILE A 38 -4.67 -18.68 4.00
N TYR A 39 -4.41 -17.72 3.14
CA TYR A 39 -5.26 -16.55 2.98
C TYR A 39 -5.34 -16.07 1.53
N LEU A 40 -6.40 -15.33 1.24
CA LEU A 40 -6.61 -14.74 -0.07
C LEU A 40 -5.89 -13.39 -0.14
N ARG A 41 -4.72 -13.39 -0.78
CA ARG A 41 -3.93 -12.17 -0.95
C ARG A 41 -4.52 -11.27 -2.05
N PHE A 42 -4.89 -11.86 -3.19
CA PHE A 42 -5.46 -11.13 -4.32
C PHE A 42 -6.67 -11.86 -4.89
N ALA A 43 -7.74 -11.11 -5.16
CA ALA A 43 -8.94 -11.56 -5.84
C ALA A 43 -9.64 -10.35 -6.46
N ASN A 44 -9.38 -10.10 -7.72
CA ASN A 44 -9.95 -8.94 -8.41
C ASN A 44 -10.36 -9.28 -9.83
N LEU A 45 -11.29 -8.48 -10.33
CA LEU A 45 -11.70 -8.46 -11.73
C LEU A 45 -11.10 -7.23 -12.38
N ARG A 46 -10.55 -7.40 -13.56
CA ARG A 46 -10.01 -6.33 -14.37
C ARG A 46 -10.75 -6.22 -15.68
N PHE A 47 -11.19 -5.03 -15.99
CA PHE A 47 -11.88 -4.67 -17.23
C PHE A 47 -10.98 -3.72 -18.01
N PRO A 48 -10.07 -4.27 -18.84
CA PRO A 48 -9.21 -3.45 -19.70
C PRO A 48 -10.04 -2.82 -20.81
N ALA A 49 -9.72 -1.58 -21.16
CA ALA A 49 -10.39 -0.84 -22.22
C ALA A 49 -11.92 -0.77 -22.07
N LEU A 50 -12.40 -0.60 -20.82
CA LEU A 50 -13.84 -0.36 -20.55
C LEU A 50 -14.39 0.80 -21.40
N ALA A 51 -13.55 1.79 -21.65
CA ALA A 51 -13.70 2.81 -22.66
C ALA A 51 -12.30 3.11 -23.24
N ARG A 52 -12.22 3.91 -24.30
CA ARG A 52 -10.94 4.23 -24.94
C ARG A 52 -9.92 4.79 -23.94
N GLY A 53 -8.91 3.98 -23.60
CA GLY A 53 -7.85 4.29 -22.64
C GLY A 53 -8.35 4.45 -21.20
N VAL A 54 -9.38 3.68 -20.82
CA VAL A 54 -9.90 3.59 -19.44
C VAL A 54 -9.89 2.11 -19.02
N ASP A 55 -9.16 1.80 -17.98
CA ASP A 55 -9.13 0.49 -17.34
C ASP A 55 -9.77 0.57 -15.96
N LEU A 56 -10.55 -0.45 -15.59
CA LEU A 56 -11.19 -0.58 -14.27
C LEU A 56 -10.71 -1.88 -13.62
N GLN A 57 -10.41 -1.82 -12.33
CA GLN A 57 -10.10 -2.98 -11.50
C GLN A 57 -10.91 -2.91 -10.21
N ILE A 58 -11.57 -4.02 -9.83
CA ILE A 58 -12.43 -4.11 -8.65
C ILE A 58 -12.08 -5.37 -7.86
N GLY A 59 -12.03 -5.25 -6.54
CA GLY A 59 -11.78 -6.36 -5.61
C GLY A 59 -10.49 -6.18 -4.84
N ARG A 60 -9.92 -7.29 -4.36
CA ARG A 60 -8.69 -7.29 -3.56
C ARG A 60 -7.46 -7.25 -4.46
N MET A 61 -6.67 -6.21 -4.33
CA MET A 61 -5.53 -5.95 -5.20
C MET A 61 -4.31 -5.43 -4.44
N ALA A 62 -3.16 -5.51 -5.11
CA ALA A 62 -1.93 -4.82 -4.75
C ALA A 62 -2.02 -3.34 -5.14
N TYR A 63 -1.43 -2.47 -4.33
CA TYR A 63 -1.28 -1.06 -4.70
C TYR A 63 -0.05 -0.43 -4.06
N LEU A 64 0.71 0.29 -4.88
CA LEU A 64 1.88 1.06 -4.47
C LEU A 64 1.74 2.49 -4.99
N SER A 65 1.63 3.45 -4.08
CA SER A 65 1.65 4.87 -4.45
C SER A 65 3.01 5.26 -5.02
N GLY A 66 3.02 6.08 -6.06
CA GLY A 66 4.24 6.53 -6.73
C GLY A 66 4.60 5.74 -7.99
N SER A 67 4.07 4.52 -8.15
CA SER A 67 4.33 3.63 -9.30
C SER A 67 3.20 3.55 -10.33
N GLU A 68 2.15 4.33 -10.19
CA GLU A 68 0.92 4.19 -10.99
C GLU A 68 1.15 4.40 -12.48
N ALA A 69 2.10 5.26 -12.84
CA ALA A 69 2.37 5.61 -14.23
C ALA A 69 3.82 5.28 -14.60
N PRO A 70 4.07 4.18 -15.34
CA PRO A 70 5.43 3.88 -15.80
C PRO A 70 5.96 4.98 -16.74
N SER A 71 7.19 5.39 -16.52
CA SER A 71 7.86 6.38 -17.34
C SER A 71 8.46 5.79 -18.62
N GLY A 72 8.77 4.50 -18.61
CA GLY A 72 9.54 3.85 -19.67
C GLY A 72 11.03 4.26 -19.69
N VAL A 73 11.50 5.01 -18.70
CA VAL A 73 12.89 5.45 -18.58
C VAL A 73 13.54 4.73 -17.41
N PRO A 74 14.51 3.81 -17.62
CA PRO A 74 15.05 2.97 -16.56
C PRO A 74 15.56 3.71 -15.33
N LYS A 75 16.24 4.84 -15.51
CA LYS A 75 16.73 5.66 -14.39
C LYS A 75 15.60 6.23 -13.55
N ILE A 76 14.54 6.74 -14.18
CA ILE A 76 13.35 7.25 -13.48
C ILE A 76 12.66 6.11 -12.73
N GLU A 77 12.47 4.95 -13.35
CA GLU A 77 11.86 3.78 -12.68
C GLU A 77 12.68 3.30 -11.48
N THR A 78 14.01 3.35 -11.56
CA THR A 78 14.88 3.03 -10.43
C THR A 78 14.68 4.00 -9.27
N VAL A 79 14.64 5.31 -9.54
CA VAL A 79 14.40 6.32 -8.49
C VAL A 79 13.00 6.15 -7.88
N LYS A 80 11.98 5.94 -8.70
CA LYS A 80 10.62 5.69 -8.22
C LYS A 80 10.60 4.51 -7.26
N ARG A 81 11.09 3.35 -7.67
CA ARG A 81 11.13 2.14 -6.85
C ARG A 81 11.89 2.31 -5.54
N GLN A 82 13.00 3.05 -5.56
CA GLN A 82 13.84 3.20 -4.36
C GLN A 82 13.39 4.31 -3.43
N ARG A 83 12.71 5.34 -3.93
CA ARG A 83 12.48 6.58 -3.20
C ARG A 83 11.02 6.98 -3.05
N LEU A 84 10.15 6.56 -3.94
CA LEU A 84 8.75 7.02 -3.99
C LEU A 84 7.75 5.90 -3.71
N ASP A 85 8.00 4.70 -4.23
CA ASP A 85 7.07 3.59 -4.12
C ASP A 85 6.70 3.28 -2.68
N ALA A 86 5.42 3.08 -2.43
CA ALA A 86 4.85 2.71 -1.15
C ALA A 86 5.10 3.70 0.01
N ARG A 87 5.55 4.93 -0.26
CA ARG A 87 5.84 5.90 0.81
C ARG A 87 4.60 6.44 1.49
N LEU A 88 3.50 6.61 0.77
CA LEU A 88 2.22 7.07 1.30
C LEU A 88 1.25 5.90 1.49
N VAL A 89 1.08 5.10 0.43
CA VAL A 89 0.19 3.92 0.43
C VAL A 89 0.97 2.75 -0.13
N GLY A 90 1.06 1.65 0.61
CA GLY A 90 1.84 0.48 0.20
C GLY A 90 1.50 -0.79 0.96
N GLU A 91 2.11 -1.89 0.53
CA GLU A 91 1.78 -3.26 0.93
C GLU A 91 2.49 -3.75 2.19
N PHE A 92 3.33 -2.96 2.85
CA PHE A 92 4.23 -3.46 3.89
C PHE A 92 5.12 -4.60 3.39
N GLU A 93 5.89 -4.35 2.35
CA GLU A 93 6.72 -5.35 1.66
C GLU A 93 7.74 -6.07 2.56
N TRP A 94 8.10 -5.47 3.69
CA TRP A 94 9.02 -6.03 4.69
C TRP A 94 8.38 -7.05 5.63
N SER A 95 7.05 -7.24 5.60
CA SER A 95 6.34 -8.26 6.40
C SER A 95 5.89 -9.44 5.54
N ILE A 96 5.81 -10.64 6.16
CA ILE A 96 5.33 -11.85 5.48
C ILE A 96 3.83 -11.70 5.12
N TYR A 97 3.04 -11.11 6.02
CA TYR A 97 1.64 -10.80 5.77
C TYR A 97 1.51 -9.40 5.16
N GLN A 98 1.79 -9.31 3.88
CA GLN A 98 1.70 -8.05 3.15
C GLN A 98 0.25 -7.57 3.09
N ARG A 99 0.10 -6.25 3.15
CA ARG A 99 -1.19 -5.59 3.00
C ARG A 99 -1.73 -5.76 1.57
N ALA A 100 -3.04 -5.93 1.46
CA ALA A 100 -3.78 -5.81 0.22
C ALA A 100 -4.86 -4.74 0.38
N PHE A 101 -5.50 -4.37 -0.71
CA PHE A 101 -6.49 -3.30 -0.75
C PHE A 101 -7.77 -3.81 -1.41
N ASP A 102 -8.88 -3.77 -0.66
CA ASP A 102 -10.20 -4.13 -1.14
C ASP A 102 -10.91 -2.88 -1.65
N GLY A 103 -11.19 -2.80 -2.95
CA GLY A 103 -11.83 -1.61 -3.49
C GLY A 103 -11.80 -1.51 -5.00
N VAL A 104 -11.67 -0.28 -5.48
CA VAL A 104 -11.73 0.05 -6.90
C VAL A 104 -10.53 0.88 -7.31
N ARG A 105 -10.05 0.61 -8.51
CA ARG A 105 -9.02 1.39 -9.21
C ARG A 105 -9.47 1.68 -10.63
N VAL A 106 -9.33 2.94 -11.04
CA VAL A 106 -9.57 3.39 -12.40
C VAL A 106 -8.29 4.02 -12.94
N ASP A 107 -7.82 3.52 -14.05
CA ASP A 107 -6.68 4.09 -14.78
C ASP A 107 -7.18 4.74 -16.08
N VAL A 108 -6.81 5.99 -16.30
CA VAL A 108 -7.08 6.71 -17.55
C VAL A 108 -5.77 7.01 -18.24
N THR A 109 -5.55 6.40 -19.39
CA THR A 109 -4.31 6.57 -20.18
C THR A 109 -4.58 7.43 -21.39
N ARG A 110 -3.76 8.46 -21.58
CA ARG A 110 -3.77 9.36 -22.75
C ARG A 110 -2.35 9.49 -23.34
N PRO A 111 -2.20 10.00 -24.54
CA PRO A 111 -0.89 10.10 -25.19
C PRO A 111 0.16 10.86 -24.37
N ARG A 112 -0.25 11.89 -23.64
CA ARG A 112 0.67 12.78 -22.90
C ARG A 112 0.64 12.61 -21.39
N TRP A 113 -0.37 11.92 -20.83
CA TRP A 113 -0.54 11.78 -19.38
C TRP A 113 -1.27 10.49 -19.01
N ARG A 114 -1.18 10.12 -17.77
CA ARG A 114 -1.95 9.06 -17.12
C ARG A 114 -2.50 9.57 -15.80
N ALA A 115 -3.76 9.29 -15.54
CA ALA A 115 -4.38 9.49 -14.25
C ALA A 115 -4.79 8.13 -13.67
N THR A 116 -4.64 7.99 -12.36
CA THR A 116 -5.12 6.83 -11.59
C THR A 116 -5.96 7.35 -10.44
N GLY A 117 -7.17 6.87 -10.30
CA GLY A 117 -8.05 7.11 -9.16
C GLY A 117 -8.30 5.81 -8.41
N VAL A 118 -8.35 5.88 -7.07
CA VAL A 118 -8.54 4.72 -6.21
C VAL A 118 -9.43 5.03 -5.01
N ALA A 119 -10.15 4.02 -4.55
CA ALA A 119 -10.83 4.03 -3.25
C ALA A 119 -10.76 2.62 -2.67
N PHE A 120 -10.18 2.47 -1.48
CA PHE A 120 -9.87 1.19 -0.86
C PHE A 120 -10.22 1.13 0.62
N MET A 121 -10.49 -0.08 1.08
CA MET A 121 -10.34 -0.50 2.46
C MET A 121 -9.10 -1.41 2.54
N PRO A 122 -8.03 -1.01 3.25
CA PRO A 122 -6.82 -1.82 3.34
C PRO A 122 -7.02 -3.03 4.24
N THR A 123 -6.29 -4.12 3.99
CA THR A 123 -6.11 -5.16 5.01
C THR A 123 -5.10 -4.67 6.05
N GLN A 124 -5.10 -5.29 7.22
CA GLN A 124 -4.23 -4.86 8.32
C GLN A 124 -2.74 -4.91 7.94
N GLY A 125 -2.30 -6.02 7.31
CA GLY A 125 -0.88 -6.25 7.06
C GLY A 125 -0.07 -6.47 8.34
N GLY A 126 1.21 -6.76 8.24
CA GLY A 126 2.12 -6.83 9.39
C GLY A 126 2.41 -8.24 9.87
N PHE A 127 2.30 -8.51 11.19
CA PHE A 127 2.80 -9.73 11.81
C PHE A 127 1.71 -10.66 12.33
N ALA A 128 0.49 -10.17 12.49
CA ALA A 128 -0.61 -10.94 13.06
C ALA A 128 -1.27 -11.85 12.04
N ARG A 129 -1.87 -12.95 12.52
CA ARG A 129 -2.74 -13.80 11.68
C ARG A 129 -3.90 -13.03 11.06
N ALA A 130 -4.44 -12.03 11.79
CA ALA A 130 -5.49 -11.16 11.29
C ALA A 130 -5.02 -10.18 10.20
N ALA A 131 -3.74 -10.18 9.84
CA ALA A 131 -3.16 -9.28 8.85
C ALA A 131 -3.85 -9.32 7.47
N SER A 132 -4.47 -10.44 7.11
CA SER A 132 -5.25 -10.60 5.88
C SER A 132 -6.69 -10.07 5.98
N THR A 133 -7.14 -9.66 7.16
CA THR A 133 -8.49 -9.14 7.40
C THR A 133 -8.59 -7.69 6.96
N THR A 134 -9.66 -7.37 6.23
CA THR A 134 -9.96 -6.00 5.80
C THR A 134 -10.35 -5.12 6.99
N MET A 135 -9.74 -3.97 7.09
CA MET A 135 -10.12 -2.92 8.05
C MET A 135 -11.27 -2.09 7.47
N ARG A 136 -12.51 -2.51 7.74
CA ARG A 136 -13.71 -1.92 7.12
C ARG A 136 -13.97 -0.46 7.52
N GLU A 137 -13.42 -0.04 8.65
CA GLU A 137 -13.55 1.32 9.21
C GLU A 137 -12.40 2.23 8.74
N VAL A 138 -11.51 1.72 7.88
CA VAL A 138 -10.41 2.49 7.31
C VAL A 138 -10.65 2.63 5.81
N VAL A 139 -10.72 3.86 5.33
CA VAL A 139 -10.85 4.17 3.91
C VAL A 139 -9.66 5.00 3.46
N VAL A 140 -9.07 4.59 2.35
CA VAL A 140 -8.03 5.35 1.65
C VAL A 140 -8.53 5.63 0.24
N ALA A 141 -8.67 6.88 -0.10
CA ALA A 141 -9.06 7.31 -1.43
C ALA A 141 -8.06 8.33 -1.97
N GLY A 142 -7.86 8.35 -3.27
CA GLY A 142 -6.95 9.31 -3.85
C GLY A 142 -6.84 9.23 -5.35
N ALA A 143 -6.09 10.17 -5.89
CA ALA A 143 -5.82 10.22 -7.31
C ALA A 143 -4.38 10.70 -7.57
N THR A 144 -3.82 10.21 -8.68
CA THR A 144 -2.54 10.66 -9.21
C THR A 144 -2.70 11.08 -10.66
N LEU A 145 -1.96 12.11 -11.05
CA LEU A 145 -1.87 12.56 -12.43
C LEU A 145 -0.40 12.66 -12.80
N SER A 146 0.03 11.88 -13.78
CA SER A 146 1.42 11.80 -14.21
C SER A 146 1.56 12.21 -15.67
N SER A 147 2.53 13.06 -15.98
CA SER A 147 2.94 13.30 -17.35
C SER A 147 3.70 12.07 -17.90
N ARG A 148 3.65 11.86 -19.22
CA ARG A 148 4.64 11.00 -19.86
C ARG A 148 5.95 11.78 -20.01
N PRO A 149 7.11 11.13 -19.89
CA PRO A 149 8.38 11.80 -20.14
C PRO A 149 8.41 12.40 -21.55
N THR A 150 8.86 13.63 -21.64
CA THR A 150 9.04 14.30 -22.92
C THR A 150 10.10 13.58 -23.74
N SER A 151 9.86 13.47 -25.06
CA SER A 151 10.78 12.80 -26.01
C SER A 151 11.96 13.70 -26.43
N ALA A 152 12.17 14.85 -25.77
CA ALA A 152 13.27 15.75 -26.10
C ALA A 152 14.63 15.03 -25.92
N PRO A 153 15.52 15.08 -26.90
CA PRO A 153 16.85 14.51 -26.79
C PRO A 153 17.59 15.10 -25.58
N GLY A 154 18.12 14.25 -24.71
CA GLY A 154 18.95 14.64 -23.57
C GLY A 154 18.24 15.03 -22.27
N ARG A 155 16.91 15.12 -22.25
CA ARG A 155 16.16 15.38 -21.00
C ARG A 155 14.82 14.64 -21.01
N LYS A 156 14.74 13.59 -20.25
CA LYS A 156 13.47 12.86 -20.01
C LYS A 156 12.99 13.23 -18.61
N THR A 157 11.89 13.96 -18.55
CA THR A 157 11.31 14.46 -17.27
C THR A 157 9.89 13.96 -17.14
N GLN A 158 9.55 13.41 -15.97
CA GLN A 158 8.19 13.04 -15.57
C GLN A 158 7.76 13.93 -14.40
N VAL A 159 6.57 14.50 -14.50
CA VAL A 159 5.90 15.20 -13.40
C VAL A 159 4.74 14.34 -12.92
N GLN A 160 4.59 14.22 -11.62
CA GLN A 160 3.45 13.55 -11.00
C GLN A 160 2.88 14.48 -9.92
N ALA A 161 1.57 14.70 -9.94
CA ALA A 161 0.80 15.30 -8.86
C ALA A 161 -0.10 14.25 -8.23
N PHE A 162 -0.36 14.35 -6.94
CA PHE A 162 -1.21 13.42 -6.22
C PHE A 162 -2.00 14.09 -5.10
N GLY A 163 -3.14 13.49 -4.77
CA GLY A 163 -3.93 13.84 -3.59
C GLY A 163 -4.47 12.56 -2.95
N TRP A 164 -4.39 12.48 -1.63
CA TRP A 164 -4.83 11.34 -0.83
C TRP A 164 -5.68 11.80 0.33
N GLN A 165 -6.74 11.05 0.61
CA GLN A 165 -7.55 11.14 1.81
C GLN A 165 -7.45 9.81 2.56
N TYR A 166 -7.10 9.87 3.82
CA TYR A 166 -7.12 8.77 4.76
C TYR A 166 -8.18 9.04 5.82
N HIS A 167 -9.10 8.13 6.01
CA HIS A 167 -10.13 8.17 7.05
C HIS A 167 -10.04 6.89 7.88
N ASP A 168 -10.01 7.01 9.21
CA ASP A 168 -9.93 5.89 10.13
C ASP A 168 -10.89 6.11 11.30
N ALA A 169 -12.03 5.44 11.24
CA ALA A 169 -13.08 5.47 12.25
C ALA A 169 -12.99 4.30 13.25
N ARG A 170 -11.88 3.58 13.29
CA ARG A 170 -11.74 2.45 14.23
C ARG A 170 -11.78 2.93 15.68
N ASN A 171 -12.66 2.34 16.46
CA ASN A 171 -12.72 2.54 17.90
C ASN A 171 -11.59 1.74 18.59
N VAL A 172 -10.36 2.22 18.50
CA VAL A 172 -9.19 1.61 19.13
C VAL A 172 -8.66 2.50 20.25
N THR A 173 -8.46 1.92 21.41
CA THR A 173 -7.97 2.63 22.61
C THR A 173 -6.49 2.98 22.51
N GLN A 174 -5.73 2.27 21.71
CA GLN A 174 -4.32 2.52 21.44
C GLN A 174 -4.02 2.33 19.95
N ARG A 175 -3.48 3.36 19.32
CA ARG A 175 -2.95 3.29 17.96
C ARG A 175 -1.44 3.26 18.01
N PRO A 176 -0.74 2.39 17.26
CA PRO A 176 0.73 2.28 17.30
C PRO A 176 1.47 3.57 17.00
N ASP A 177 0.86 4.43 16.20
CA ASP A 177 1.35 5.75 15.79
C ASP A 177 1.00 6.88 16.78
N ASN A 178 0.18 6.60 17.79
CA ASN A 178 -0.31 7.55 18.78
C ASN A 178 0.08 7.13 20.20
N THR A 179 1.36 6.89 20.42
CA THR A 179 1.89 6.59 21.75
C THR A 179 1.55 7.72 22.74
N GLY A 180 0.72 7.42 23.72
CA GLY A 180 0.38 8.31 24.84
C GLY A 180 -0.99 9.00 24.79
N ARG A 181 -1.82 8.82 23.77
CA ARG A 181 -3.20 9.30 23.76
C ARG A 181 -4.20 8.15 23.76
N THR A 182 -4.78 7.91 24.91
CA THR A 182 -6.00 7.11 25.06
C THR A 182 -7.20 8.05 24.83
N SER A 183 -7.67 8.14 23.60
CA SER A 183 -8.95 8.79 23.30
C SER A 183 -9.80 7.80 22.53
N PRO A 184 -10.74 7.10 23.20
CA PRO A 184 -11.70 6.27 22.50
C PRO A 184 -12.60 7.17 21.64
N GLY A 185 -12.88 6.74 20.42
CA GLY A 185 -13.88 7.37 19.55
C GLY A 185 -13.44 8.62 18.78
N VAL A 186 -12.15 8.82 18.57
CA VAL A 186 -11.69 9.92 17.69
C VAL A 186 -11.39 9.37 16.30
N ASP A 187 -12.16 9.82 15.33
CA ASP A 187 -11.87 9.58 13.92
C ASP A 187 -10.59 10.33 13.51
N ILE A 188 -9.81 9.71 12.64
CA ILE A 188 -8.63 10.35 12.04
C ILE A 188 -8.93 10.64 10.57
N ASP A 189 -8.84 11.90 10.21
CA ASP A 189 -8.93 12.37 8.85
C ASP A 189 -7.63 13.05 8.44
N VAL A 190 -6.97 12.53 7.41
CA VAL A 190 -5.71 13.10 6.90
C VAL A 190 -5.83 13.31 5.39
N SER A 191 -5.66 14.56 4.97
CA SER A 191 -5.53 14.92 3.56
C SER A 191 -4.06 15.18 3.24
N THR A 192 -3.56 14.55 2.18
CA THR A 192 -2.18 14.72 1.72
C THR A 192 -2.19 15.12 0.24
N VAL A 193 -1.53 16.20 -0.10
CA VAL A 193 -1.34 16.61 -1.49
C VAL A 193 0.14 16.84 -1.76
N GLY A 194 0.56 16.57 -2.99
CA GLY A 194 1.94 16.77 -3.35
C GLY A 194 2.23 16.61 -4.83
N ALA A 195 3.46 16.90 -5.19
CA ALA A 195 3.96 16.70 -6.54
C ALA A 195 5.41 16.19 -6.52
N THR A 196 5.77 15.46 -7.56
CA THR A 196 7.11 14.91 -7.77
C THR A 196 7.59 15.28 -9.16
N LEU A 197 8.84 15.72 -9.25
CA LEU A 197 9.55 15.99 -10.50
C LEU A 197 10.73 15.04 -10.59
N LEU A 198 10.77 14.22 -11.62
CA LEU A 198 11.84 13.26 -11.88
C LEU A 198 12.46 13.53 -13.23
N GLY A 199 13.78 13.55 -13.28
CA GLY A 199 14.55 13.76 -14.50
C GLY A 199 15.66 12.72 -14.68
N ALA A 200 16.05 12.45 -15.93
CA ALA A 200 17.15 11.56 -16.30
C ALA A 200 17.89 12.11 -17.51
#